data_ab493da780dfed8246a09df697fd52cc
#
_entry.id   ab493da780dfed8246a09df697fd52cc
#
_cell.length_a   1.000
_cell.length_b   1.000
_cell.length_c   1.000
_cell.angle_alpha   90.00
_cell.angle_beta   90.00
_cell.angle_gamma   90.00
#
_symmetry.space_group_name_H-M   'P 1'
#
loop_
_entity.id
_entity.type
_entity.pdbx_description
1 polymer ?
#
loop_
_entity_poly.entity_id
_entity_poly.type
_entity_poly.pdbx_seq_one_letter_code
_entity_poly.pdbx_strand_id
1 'polypeptide(L)'
;MRKKIVAGNWKMNTTLQEGIALANDLKNALAGKTPKCDVVVCTPFISVAAVAETVKGSVIGVGAEDCSANEKGAFTGEVSASMVASTGAKYCILGHSERRQYHGEDN
;
A
#
# COMPACT_ATOMS: atom_id res chain seq x y z
N MET A 1 13.84 -12.48 -16.60
CA MET A 1 12.49 -11.98 -16.95
C MET A 1 11.88 -11.29 -15.75
N ARG A 2 11.32 -10.11 -15.96
CA ARG A 2 10.66 -9.40 -14.86
C ARG A 2 9.37 -10.10 -14.45
N LYS A 3 9.16 -10.24 -13.16
CA LYS A 3 7.91 -10.75 -12.64
C LYS A 3 6.85 -9.66 -12.76
N LYS A 4 5.65 -10.03 -13.20
CA LYS A 4 4.55 -9.08 -13.32
C LYS A 4 3.97 -8.77 -11.95
N ILE A 5 3.49 -7.54 -11.77
CA ILE A 5 2.85 -7.09 -10.54
C ILE A 5 1.41 -6.71 -10.85
N VAL A 6 0.49 -7.23 -10.07
CA VAL A 6 -0.90 -6.79 -10.07
C VAL A 6 -1.11 -6.00 -8.78
N ALA A 7 -1.29 -4.69 -8.91
CA ALA A 7 -1.43 -3.80 -7.77
C ALA A 7 -2.85 -3.22 -7.73
N GLY A 8 -3.52 -3.41 -6.61
CA GLY A 8 -4.82 -2.79 -6.35
C GLY A 8 -4.61 -1.48 -5.59
N ASN A 9 -4.97 -0.38 -6.22
CA ASN A 9 -4.94 0.93 -5.57
C ASN A 9 -6.31 1.22 -4.95
N TRP A 10 -6.36 1.26 -3.63
CA TRP A 10 -7.63 1.50 -2.92
C TRP A 10 -8.06 2.96 -2.95
N LYS A 11 -7.13 3.86 -3.29
CA LYS A 11 -7.39 5.30 -3.33
C LYS A 11 -7.86 5.81 -1.96
N MET A 12 -8.72 6.79 -1.91
CA MET A 12 -9.26 7.32 -0.64
C MET A 12 -10.56 6.59 -0.30
N ASN A 13 -10.43 5.30 -0.01
CA ASN A 13 -11.56 4.44 0.35
C ASN A 13 -11.16 3.57 1.54
N THR A 14 -12.15 3.04 2.21
CA THR A 14 -12.06 2.14 3.35
C THR A 14 -11.61 2.83 4.64
N THR A 15 -12.42 2.67 5.66
CA THR A 15 -12.01 2.92 7.04
C THR A 15 -11.03 1.82 7.47
N LEU A 16 -10.43 1.97 8.64
CA LEU A 16 -9.52 0.96 9.18
C LEU A 16 -10.17 -0.43 9.22
N GLN A 17 -11.39 -0.53 9.76
CA GLN A 17 -12.07 -1.82 9.89
C GLN A 17 -12.46 -2.41 8.54
N GLU A 18 -12.93 -1.56 7.62
CA GLU A 18 -13.24 -2.00 6.26
C GLU A 18 -11.99 -2.49 5.52
N GLY A 19 -10.87 -1.81 5.73
CA GLY A 19 -9.59 -2.21 5.12
C GLY A 19 -9.11 -3.56 5.62
N ILE A 20 -9.20 -3.81 6.92
CA ILE A 20 -8.84 -5.10 7.52
C ILE A 20 -9.74 -6.21 6.96
N ALA A 21 -11.05 -5.96 6.90
CA ALA A 21 -12.00 -6.95 6.38
C ALA A 21 -11.72 -7.29 4.92
N LEU A 22 -11.48 -6.28 4.08
CA LEU A 22 -11.16 -6.47 2.67
C LEU A 22 -9.86 -7.27 2.51
N ALA A 23 -8.84 -6.94 3.30
CA ALA A 23 -7.56 -7.65 3.26
C ALA A 23 -7.72 -9.13 3.65
N ASN A 24 -8.53 -9.42 4.66
CA ASN A 24 -8.84 -10.80 5.06
C ASN A 24 -9.55 -11.56 3.95
N ASP A 25 -10.51 -10.93 3.29
CA ASP A 25 -11.25 -11.55 2.18
C ASP A 25 -10.31 -11.90 1.03
N LEU A 26 -9.39 -10.98 0.69
CA LEU A 26 -8.40 -11.22 -0.36
C LEU A 26 -7.44 -12.34 0.02
N LYS A 27 -6.96 -12.33 1.27
CA LYS A 27 -6.07 -13.37 1.79
C LYS A 27 -6.74 -14.74 1.68
N ASN A 28 -7.99 -14.84 2.10
CA ASN A 28 -8.73 -16.10 2.04
C ASN A 28 -8.99 -16.54 0.60
N ALA A 29 -9.31 -15.61 -0.29
CA ALA A 29 -9.55 -15.92 -1.70
C ALA A 29 -8.30 -16.46 -2.40
N LEU A 30 -7.11 -16.04 -1.97
CA LEU A 30 -5.84 -16.46 -2.56
C LEU A 30 -5.16 -17.59 -1.78
N ALA A 31 -5.75 -18.05 -0.69
CA ALA A 31 -5.16 -19.11 0.13
C ALA A 31 -4.98 -20.39 -0.69
N GLY A 32 -3.80 -20.98 -0.64
CA GLY A 32 -3.49 -22.20 -1.38
C GLY A 32 -3.24 -21.99 -2.87
N LYS A 33 -3.33 -20.76 -3.36
CA LYS A 33 -3.07 -20.46 -4.77
C LYS A 33 -1.65 -19.95 -4.95
N THR A 34 -1.10 -20.19 -6.14
CA THR A 34 0.26 -19.78 -6.49
C THR A 34 0.19 -18.86 -7.70
N PRO A 35 -0.12 -17.58 -7.53
CA PRO A 35 -0.24 -16.67 -8.67
C PRO A 35 1.09 -16.49 -9.39
N LYS A 36 1.03 -16.27 -10.70
CA LYS A 36 2.21 -16.08 -11.56
C LYS A 36 2.72 -14.64 -11.51
N CYS A 37 2.10 -13.79 -10.74
CA CYS A 37 2.48 -12.38 -10.57
C CYS A 37 2.56 -12.06 -9.08
N ASP A 38 3.21 -10.95 -8.77
CA ASP A 38 3.16 -10.42 -7.42
C ASP A 38 1.81 -9.72 -7.25
N VAL A 39 1.14 -10.00 -6.15
CA VAL A 39 -0.13 -9.37 -5.81
C VAL A 39 0.13 -8.35 -4.70
N VAL A 40 -0.20 -7.09 -4.97
CA VAL A 40 0.06 -5.99 -4.03
C VAL A 40 -1.24 -5.21 -3.84
N VAL A 41 -1.52 -4.84 -2.60
CA VAL A 41 -2.60 -3.90 -2.29
C VAL A 41 -1.99 -2.62 -1.73
N CYS A 42 -2.37 -1.49 -2.29
CA CYS A 42 -1.90 -0.18 -1.86
C CYS A 42 -3.06 0.54 -1.17
N THR A 43 -2.90 0.82 0.10
CA THR A 43 -3.97 1.30 0.98
C THR A 43 -3.69 2.71 1.46
N PRO A 44 -4.73 3.44 1.92
CA PRO A 44 -4.50 4.70 2.66
C PRO A 44 -3.54 4.47 3.84
N PHE A 45 -2.80 5.51 4.23
CA PHE A 45 -1.82 5.42 5.32
C PHE A 45 -2.40 4.82 6.60
N ILE A 46 -3.64 5.16 6.93
CA ILE A 46 -4.27 4.69 8.18
C ILE A 46 -4.39 3.17 8.25
N SER A 47 -4.36 2.49 7.12
CA SER A 47 -4.57 1.05 7.04
C SER A 47 -3.30 0.25 6.74
N VAL A 48 -2.21 0.92 6.37
CA VAL A 48 -1.00 0.22 5.89
C VAL A 48 -0.49 -0.80 6.92
N ALA A 49 -0.28 -0.38 8.15
CA ALA A 49 0.25 -1.26 9.19
C ALA A 49 -0.69 -2.43 9.51
N ALA A 50 -1.98 -2.14 9.66
CA ALA A 50 -2.97 -3.16 10.00
C ALA A 50 -3.15 -4.18 8.87
N VAL A 51 -3.16 -3.71 7.62
CA VAL A 51 -3.28 -4.59 6.46
C VAL A 51 -2.02 -5.43 6.30
N ALA A 52 -0.82 -4.84 6.51
CA ALA A 52 0.42 -5.58 6.46
C ALA A 52 0.42 -6.74 7.48
N GLU A 53 -0.06 -6.49 8.70
CA GLU A 53 -0.18 -7.54 9.71
C GLU A 53 -1.21 -8.60 9.31
N THR A 54 -2.35 -8.17 8.78
CA THR A 54 -3.45 -9.06 8.38
C THR A 54 -3.00 -10.06 7.30
N VAL A 55 -2.23 -9.61 6.31
CA VAL A 55 -1.83 -10.46 5.18
C VAL A 55 -0.45 -11.09 5.36
N LYS A 56 0.16 -10.91 6.51
CA LYS A 56 1.50 -11.47 6.81
C LYS A 56 1.51 -12.97 6.59
N GLY A 57 2.54 -13.45 5.91
CA GLY A 57 2.66 -14.87 5.58
C GLY A 57 1.85 -15.32 4.38
N SER A 58 1.09 -14.41 3.75
CA SER A 58 0.33 -14.72 2.55
C SER A 58 1.12 -14.30 1.30
N VAL A 59 0.54 -14.51 0.12
CA VAL A 59 1.13 -14.09 -1.16
C VAL A 59 0.93 -12.59 -1.42
N ILE A 60 0.21 -11.88 -0.56
CA ILE A 60 -0.13 -10.49 -0.77
C ILE A 60 0.93 -9.57 -0.16
N GLY A 61 1.45 -8.66 -0.99
CA GLY A 61 2.31 -7.58 -0.53
C GLY A 61 1.48 -6.33 -0.27
N VAL A 62 2.00 -5.43 0.55
CA VAL A 62 1.30 -4.20 0.93
C VAL A 62 2.14 -2.99 0.55
N GLY A 63 1.48 -1.96 0.06
CA GLY A 63 2.10 -0.70 -0.26
C GLY A 63 1.29 0.47 0.26
N ALA A 64 1.96 1.62 0.34
CA ALA A 64 1.31 2.89 0.59
C ALA A 64 0.95 3.54 -0.74
N GLU A 65 0.02 4.49 -0.69
CA GLU A 65 -0.44 5.20 -1.89
C GLU A 65 0.38 6.44 -2.18
N ASP A 66 1.29 6.78 -1.28
CA ASP A 66 2.18 7.92 -1.40
C ASP A 66 3.26 7.84 -0.32
N CYS A 67 4.31 8.62 -0.45
CA CYS A 67 5.24 8.90 0.65
C CYS A 67 5.94 10.23 0.37
N SER A 68 6.46 10.85 1.45
CA SER A 68 7.18 12.10 1.33
C SER A 68 8.55 11.88 0.68
N ALA A 69 9.01 12.89 -0.05
CA ALA A 69 10.39 12.94 -0.53
C ALA A 69 11.38 13.26 0.60
N ASN A 70 10.88 13.68 1.75
CA ASN A 70 11.68 14.05 2.90
C ASN A 70 11.75 12.91 3.91
N GLU A 71 12.93 12.69 4.50
CA GLU A 71 13.13 11.59 5.44
C GLU A 71 12.51 11.88 6.80
N LYS A 72 12.60 13.10 7.26
CA LYS A 72 12.03 13.53 8.53
C LYS A 72 12.00 15.06 8.57
N GLY A 73 11.33 15.61 9.57
CA GLY A 73 11.35 17.05 9.81
C GLY A 73 9.96 17.66 9.97
N ALA A 74 9.89 18.96 9.79
CA ALA A 74 8.69 19.74 10.02
C ALA A 74 7.76 19.70 8.78
N PHE A 75 7.29 18.52 8.46
CA PHE A 75 6.37 18.26 7.35
C PHE A 75 5.09 17.64 7.88
N THR A 76 4.39 18.39 8.67
CA THR A 76 3.20 17.94 9.39
C THR A 76 2.20 17.25 8.43
N GLY A 77 1.81 16.03 8.77
CA GLY A 77 0.87 15.25 7.97
C GLY A 77 1.53 14.35 6.94
N GLU A 78 2.83 14.49 6.70
CA GLU A 78 3.57 13.67 5.75
C GLU A 78 4.07 12.38 6.36
N VAL A 79 4.24 11.37 5.52
CA VAL A 79 4.75 10.06 5.92
C VAL A 79 5.95 9.72 5.03
N SER A 80 7.09 9.42 5.65
CA SER A 80 8.32 9.11 4.93
C SER A 80 8.35 7.65 4.46
N ALA A 81 9.26 7.36 3.53
CA ALA A 81 9.46 5.99 3.04
C ALA A 81 9.89 5.05 4.18
N SER A 82 10.73 5.50 5.11
CA SER A 82 11.15 4.66 6.24
C SER A 82 10.00 4.38 7.21
N MET A 83 9.10 5.35 7.41
CA MET A 83 7.88 5.12 8.20
C MET A 83 7.01 4.05 7.55
N VAL A 84 6.84 4.12 6.24
CA VAL A 84 6.08 3.10 5.49
C VAL A 84 6.74 1.74 5.63
N ALA A 85 8.04 1.65 5.41
CA ALA A 85 8.78 0.40 5.52
C ALA A 85 8.67 -0.22 6.92
N SER A 86 8.62 0.61 7.96
CA SER A 86 8.53 0.14 9.35
C SER A 86 7.23 -0.62 9.64
N THR A 87 6.20 -0.45 8.81
CA THR A 87 4.91 -1.15 8.97
C THR A 87 4.91 -2.57 8.41
N GLY A 88 5.96 -2.95 7.69
CA GLY A 88 6.01 -4.21 6.94
C GLY A 88 5.63 -4.06 5.47
N ALA A 89 5.21 -2.88 5.05
CA ALA A 89 4.92 -2.60 3.64
C ALA A 89 6.23 -2.56 2.85
N LYS A 90 6.18 -3.04 1.61
CA LYS A 90 7.35 -3.11 0.74
C LYS A 90 7.21 -2.31 -0.54
N TYR A 91 6.10 -1.65 -0.74
CA TYR A 91 5.79 -0.93 -1.97
C TYR A 91 5.23 0.46 -1.65
N CYS A 92 5.30 1.34 -2.64
CA CYS A 92 4.73 2.68 -2.53
C CYS A 92 4.40 3.19 -3.93
N ILE A 93 3.23 3.77 -4.10
CA ILE A 93 2.87 4.47 -5.32
C ILE A 93 3.43 5.89 -5.22
N LEU A 94 4.14 6.34 -6.24
CA LEU A 94 4.67 7.69 -6.30
C LEU A 94 4.08 8.41 -7.49
N GLY A 95 3.72 9.68 -7.31
CA GLY A 95 3.30 10.54 -8.40
C GLY A 95 2.09 10.04 -9.16
N HIS A 96 1.14 9.40 -8.49
CA HIS A 96 -0.10 8.97 -9.14
C HIS A 96 -0.76 10.17 -9.83
N SER A 97 -1.43 9.94 -10.96
CA SER A 97 -2.04 11.02 -11.74
C SER A 97 -2.99 11.90 -10.91
N GLU A 98 -3.70 11.31 -9.97
CA GLU A 98 -4.59 12.05 -9.07
C GLU A 98 -3.80 12.98 -8.15
N ARG A 99 -2.63 12.56 -7.67
CA ARG A 99 -1.78 13.43 -6.84
C ARG A 99 -1.19 14.56 -7.66
N ARG A 100 -0.77 14.30 -8.89
CA ARG A 100 -0.27 15.34 -9.81
C ARG A 100 -1.36 16.37 -10.09
N GLN A 101 -2.58 15.91 -10.29
CA GLN A 101 -3.73 16.75 -10.62
C GLN A 101 -4.18 17.60 -9.44
N TYR A 102 -4.32 16.99 -8.25
CA TYR A 102 -4.94 17.65 -7.09
C TYR A 102 -3.94 18.24 -6.10
N HIS A 103 -2.70 17.79 -6.10
CA HIS A 103 -1.67 18.23 -5.15
C HIS A 103 -0.45 18.87 -5.83
N GLY A 104 -0.46 18.98 -7.14
CA GLY A 104 0.60 19.64 -7.89
C GLY A 104 1.94 18.91 -7.87
N GLU A 105 1.93 17.61 -7.62
CA GLU A 105 3.16 16.83 -7.62
C GLU A 105 3.68 16.63 -9.03
N ASP A 106 4.99 16.60 -9.17
CA ASP A 106 5.63 16.28 -10.43
C ASP A 106 6.49 15.01 -10.30
N ASN A 107 7.21 14.73 -11.38
CA ASN A 107 8.09 13.57 -11.35
C ASN A 107 9.23 13.79 -10.32
#